data_2d410cd8a1b2fb953b846c9c0befbfda
#
_entry.id   2d410cd8a1b2fb953b846c9c0befbfda
#
_cell.length_a   1.000
_cell.length_b   1.000
_cell.length_c   1.000
_cell.angle_alpha   90.00
_cell.angle_beta   90.00
_cell.angle_gamma   90.00
#
_symmetry.space_group_name_H-M   'P 1'
#
loop_
_entity.id
_entity.type
_entity.pdbx_description
1 polymer ?
#
loop_
_entity_poly.entity_id
_entity_poly.type
_entity_poly.pdbx_seq_one_letter_code
_entity_poly.pdbx_strand_id
1 'polypeptide(L)'
;MRVTTRSAFYKRFLTTGTNLRPDGEVPLAKDKVWVADVTYLKVKGVWRYLSVIMDLYSRRIISWSLDKNRTMDVTKRTLENAVKKRKPSGDLMLHTDRGVEYRGQVYQKVLKRHGIIHSLSRAGKCTDNAHMESFFHSMKTEVIRGNVFNSDKELRGTLGSYINKYYNVSRMHSGISYCSPIEYEALAA
;
A
#
# COMPACT_ATOMS: atom_id res chain seq x y z
N MET A 1 30.17 3.01 -12.18
CA MET A 1 28.84 2.61 -11.66
C MET A 1 28.09 1.91 -12.80
N ARG A 2 27.81 0.58 -12.69
CA ARG A 2 27.11 -0.14 -13.77
C ARG A 2 25.61 0.17 -13.67
N VAL A 3 25.07 0.85 -14.65
CA VAL A 3 23.63 1.04 -14.79
C VAL A 3 22.99 -0.31 -15.11
N THR A 4 22.28 -0.87 -14.15
CA THR A 4 21.57 -2.14 -14.35
C THR A 4 20.35 -1.85 -15.22
N THR A 5 20.23 -2.50 -16.38
CA THR A 5 19.07 -2.32 -17.25
C THR A 5 17.81 -2.80 -16.53
N ARG A 6 16.67 -2.15 -16.80
CA ARG A 6 15.34 -2.49 -16.21
C ARG A 6 15.02 -3.99 -16.36
N SER A 7 15.40 -4.62 -17.46
CA SER A 7 15.22 -6.06 -17.69
C SER A 7 16.08 -6.92 -16.78
N ALA A 8 17.36 -6.58 -16.58
CA ALA A 8 18.26 -7.34 -15.70
C ALA A 8 17.85 -7.20 -14.24
N PHE A 9 17.40 -6.00 -13.82
CA PHE A 9 16.86 -5.75 -12.49
C PHE A 9 15.60 -6.59 -12.23
N TYR A 10 14.65 -6.60 -13.15
CA TYR A 10 13.40 -7.37 -13.04
C TYR A 10 13.66 -8.89 -13.00
N LYS A 11 14.60 -9.39 -13.82
CA LYS A 11 15.01 -10.80 -13.84
C LYS A 11 15.63 -11.23 -12.50
N ARG A 12 16.50 -10.39 -11.94
CA ARG A 12 17.11 -10.63 -10.63
C ARG A 12 16.06 -10.65 -9.51
N PHE A 13 15.08 -9.75 -9.56
CA PHE A 13 13.99 -9.67 -8.60
C PHE A 13 13.13 -10.95 -8.60
N LEU A 14 12.72 -11.44 -9.76
CA LEU A 14 11.91 -12.67 -9.88
C LEU A 14 12.60 -13.90 -9.29
N THR A 15 13.93 -13.94 -9.33
CA THR A 15 14.72 -15.07 -8.82
C THR A 15 15.02 -14.98 -7.33
N THR A 16 15.22 -13.79 -6.77
CA THR A 16 15.75 -13.65 -5.39
C THR A 16 14.74 -13.08 -4.38
N GLY A 17 13.68 -12.39 -4.82
CA GLY A 17 12.70 -11.77 -3.92
C GLY A 17 13.36 -10.84 -2.90
N THR A 18 14.26 -9.97 -3.35
CA THR A 18 15.12 -9.13 -2.52
C THR A 18 14.41 -7.85 -2.10
N ASN A 19 14.76 -7.32 -0.93
CA ASN A 19 14.43 -5.94 -0.56
C ASN A 19 15.27 -5.00 -1.44
N LEU A 20 14.57 -4.21 -2.25
CA LEU A 20 15.19 -3.24 -3.19
C LEU A 20 15.09 -1.81 -2.67
N ARG A 21 14.49 -1.65 -1.49
CA ARG A 21 14.33 -0.36 -0.84
C ARG A 21 15.44 -0.20 0.20
N PRO A 22 16.32 0.80 0.07
CA PRO A 22 17.30 1.15 1.09
C PRO A 22 16.62 1.52 2.42
N ASP A 23 17.23 1.17 3.53
CA ASP A 23 16.69 1.48 4.86
C ASP A 23 16.55 3.00 5.05
N GLY A 24 15.34 3.43 5.42
CA GLY A 24 15.04 4.83 5.75
C GLY A 24 14.91 5.78 4.56
N GLU A 25 15.15 5.33 3.34
CA GLU A 25 15.01 6.19 2.17
C GLU A 25 13.55 6.54 1.89
N VAL A 26 13.27 7.85 1.85
CA VAL A 26 11.97 8.40 1.45
C VAL A 26 12.08 8.85 0.00
N PRO A 27 11.14 8.46 -0.89
CA PRO A 27 11.18 8.88 -2.27
C PRO A 27 11.03 10.41 -2.39
N LEU A 28 11.70 11.00 -3.38
CA LEU A 28 11.72 12.44 -3.59
C LEU A 28 10.46 12.96 -4.35
N ALA A 29 9.63 12.06 -4.86
CA ALA A 29 8.44 12.43 -5.61
C ALA A 29 7.34 11.36 -5.45
N LYS A 30 6.09 11.78 -5.67
CA LYS A 30 4.93 10.88 -5.73
C LYS A 30 5.10 9.84 -6.84
N ASP A 31 4.46 8.68 -6.66
CA ASP A 31 4.40 7.60 -7.63
C ASP A 31 5.76 6.98 -8.01
N LYS A 32 6.77 7.11 -7.13
CA LYS A 32 8.06 6.41 -7.23
C LYS A 32 8.09 5.13 -6.39
N VAL A 33 7.56 5.19 -5.18
CA VAL A 33 7.46 4.02 -4.31
C VAL A 33 6.07 3.95 -3.69
N TRP A 34 5.35 2.88 -4.00
CA TRP A 34 4.14 2.52 -3.27
C TRP A 34 4.44 1.39 -2.30
N VAL A 35 3.76 1.41 -1.17
CA VAL A 35 3.80 0.32 -0.18
C VAL A 35 2.43 -0.31 -0.08
N ALA A 36 2.36 -1.63 0.04
CA ALA A 36 1.11 -2.36 0.17
C ALA A 36 1.15 -3.36 1.31
N ASP A 37 0.00 -3.54 1.94
CA ASP A 37 -0.16 -4.53 3.00
C ASP A 37 -1.64 -4.88 3.18
N VAL A 38 -1.89 -5.97 3.92
CA VAL A 38 -3.22 -6.47 4.26
C VAL A 38 -3.38 -6.55 5.77
N THR A 39 -4.43 -5.91 6.28
CA THR A 39 -4.83 -6.08 7.68
C THR A 39 -6.20 -6.74 7.78
N TYR A 40 -6.57 -7.16 8.99
CA TYR A 40 -7.87 -7.79 9.25
C TYR A 40 -8.68 -7.00 10.28
N LEU A 41 -9.99 -6.99 10.05
CA LEU A 41 -11.02 -6.31 10.83
C LEU A 41 -12.17 -7.29 11.11
N LYS A 42 -13.09 -6.95 12.00
CA LYS A 42 -14.24 -7.82 12.29
C LYS A 42 -15.57 -7.15 11.93
N VAL A 43 -16.50 -7.94 11.39
CA VAL A 43 -17.92 -7.61 11.23
C VAL A 43 -18.71 -8.72 11.87
N LYS A 44 -19.51 -8.41 12.90
CA LYS A 44 -20.24 -9.43 13.71
C LYS A 44 -19.34 -10.60 14.16
N GLY A 45 -18.12 -10.29 14.60
CA GLY A 45 -17.16 -11.32 15.02
C GLY A 45 -16.43 -12.05 13.90
N VAL A 46 -16.85 -11.92 12.63
CA VAL A 46 -16.26 -12.59 11.46
C VAL A 46 -15.20 -11.71 10.81
N TRP A 47 -14.08 -12.31 10.46
CA TRP A 47 -12.95 -11.61 9.85
C TRP A 47 -13.26 -11.05 8.46
N ARG A 48 -12.72 -9.87 8.21
CA ARG A 48 -12.64 -9.20 6.91
C ARG A 48 -11.21 -8.77 6.66
N TYR A 49 -10.78 -8.76 5.43
CA TYR A 49 -9.42 -8.45 5.02
C TYR A 49 -9.41 -7.14 4.23
N LEU A 50 -8.63 -6.19 4.72
CA LEU A 50 -8.46 -4.87 4.11
C LEU A 50 -7.08 -4.80 3.47
N SER A 51 -7.05 -4.80 2.14
CA SER A 51 -5.84 -4.54 1.35
C SER A 51 -5.74 -3.04 1.07
N VAL A 52 -4.55 -2.47 1.26
CA VAL A 52 -4.30 -1.03 1.11
C VAL A 52 -3.02 -0.80 0.31
N ILE A 53 -3.01 0.25 -0.52
CA ILE A 53 -1.82 0.77 -1.19
C ILE A 53 -1.66 2.24 -0.82
N MET A 54 -0.47 2.60 -0.35
CA MET A 54 -0.06 3.94 0.05
C MET A 54 1.10 4.42 -0.83
N ASP A 55 1.05 5.67 -1.26
CA ASP A 55 2.22 6.38 -1.78
C ASP A 55 3.16 6.74 -0.64
N LEU A 56 4.42 6.31 -0.74
CA LEU A 56 5.35 6.48 0.36
C LEU A 56 5.86 7.93 0.50
N TYR A 57 5.88 8.69 -0.59
CA TYR A 57 6.27 10.11 -0.57
C TYR A 57 5.29 10.95 0.24
N SER A 58 4.00 10.85 -0.10
CA SER A 58 2.94 11.68 0.47
C SER A 58 2.18 11.04 1.63
N ARG A 59 2.39 9.75 1.89
CA ARG A 59 1.57 8.94 2.81
C ARG A 59 0.12 8.78 2.35
N ARG A 60 -0.23 9.20 1.14
CA ARG A 60 -1.59 9.13 0.62
C ARG A 60 -2.02 7.69 0.38
N ILE A 61 -3.18 7.33 0.91
CA ILE A 61 -3.82 6.07 0.56
C ILE A 61 -4.41 6.21 -0.84
N ILE A 62 -3.82 5.50 -1.80
CA ILE A 62 -4.18 5.55 -3.21
C ILE A 62 -5.41 4.70 -3.47
N SER A 63 -5.39 3.48 -2.95
CA SER A 63 -6.44 2.47 -3.16
C SER A 63 -6.56 1.56 -1.97
N TRP A 64 -7.77 1.05 -1.77
CA TRP A 64 -8.06 0.03 -0.78
C TRP A 64 -9.20 -0.88 -1.25
N SER A 65 -9.22 -2.10 -0.74
CA SER A 65 -10.29 -3.07 -0.99
C SER A 65 -10.56 -3.90 0.26
N LEU A 66 -11.83 -4.11 0.57
CA LEU A 66 -12.26 -4.97 1.67
C LEU A 66 -12.85 -6.27 1.10
N ASP A 67 -12.52 -7.42 1.68
CA ASP A 67 -13.03 -8.72 1.26
C ASP A 67 -13.28 -9.65 2.45
N LYS A 68 -14.07 -10.70 2.23
CA LYS A 68 -14.33 -11.75 3.21
C LYS A 68 -13.16 -12.72 3.36
N ASN A 69 -12.38 -12.86 2.31
CA ASN A 69 -11.26 -13.79 2.24
C ASN A 69 -9.94 -13.08 1.97
N ARG A 70 -8.86 -13.57 2.59
CA ARG A 70 -7.48 -13.16 2.27
C ARG A 70 -7.03 -13.89 1.02
N THR A 71 -7.29 -13.32 -0.13
CA THR A 71 -6.95 -13.89 -1.43
C THR A 71 -6.11 -12.94 -2.26
N MET A 72 -5.42 -13.50 -3.25
CA MET A 72 -4.70 -12.72 -4.26
C MET A 72 -5.64 -11.77 -5.03
N ASP A 73 -6.93 -12.10 -5.15
CA ASP A 73 -7.89 -11.26 -5.89
C ASP A 73 -8.12 -9.91 -5.20
N VAL A 74 -8.13 -9.86 -3.86
CA VAL A 74 -8.29 -8.58 -3.15
C VAL A 74 -7.07 -7.68 -3.34
N THR A 75 -5.85 -8.22 -3.25
CA THR A 75 -4.62 -7.46 -3.46
C THR A 75 -4.45 -7.04 -4.91
N LYS A 76 -4.75 -7.93 -5.87
CA LYS A 76 -4.78 -7.63 -7.30
C LYS A 76 -5.76 -6.50 -7.63
N ARG A 77 -7.01 -6.58 -7.18
CA ARG A 77 -8.03 -5.55 -7.39
C ARG A 77 -7.56 -4.19 -6.82
N THR A 78 -6.94 -4.21 -5.64
CA THR A 78 -6.40 -3.00 -5.01
C THR A 78 -5.30 -2.38 -5.87
N LEU A 79 -4.40 -3.20 -6.43
CA LEU A 79 -3.33 -2.74 -7.32
C LEU A 79 -3.87 -2.17 -8.64
N GLU A 80 -4.79 -2.88 -9.30
CA GLU A 80 -5.39 -2.43 -10.56
C GLU A 80 -6.13 -1.10 -10.38
N ASN A 81 -6.85 -0.92 -9.27
CA ASN A 81 -7.51 0.34 -8.93
C ASN A 81 -6.51 1.47 -8.67
N ALA A 82 -5.39 1.19 -7.99
CA ALA A 82 -4.33 2.17 -7.77
C ALA A 82 -3.71 2.63 -9.09
N VAL A 83 -3.35 1.69 -9.96
CA VAL A 83 -2.79 1.98 -11.29
C VAL A 83 -3.77 2.77 -12.15
N LYS A 84 -5.05 2.39 -12.18
CA LYS A 84 -6.09 3.11 -12.92
C LYS A 84 -6.23 4.56 -12.44
N LYS A 85 -6.14 4.77 -11.11
CA LYS A 85 -6.31 6.11 -10.51
C LYS A 85 -5.10 7.01 -10.72
N ARG A 86 -3.88 6.48 -10.62
CA ARG A 86 -2.64 7.26 -10.63
C ARG A 86 -1.96 7.30 -11.99
N LYS A 87 -2.17 6.27 -12.83
CA LYS A 87 -1.52 6.11 -14.14
C LYS A 87 -0.01 6.37 -14.08
N PRO A 88 0.73 5.67 -13.20
CA PRO A 88 2.14 5.96 -12.98
C PRO A 88 2.95 5.84 -14.26
N SER A 89 3.82 6.81 -14.50
CA SER A 89 4.76 6.80 -15.64
C SER A 89 6.03 6.09 -15.23
N GLY A 90 6.27 4.84 -15.67
CA GLY A 90 7.54 4.12 -15.51
C GLY A 90 8.16 4.14 -14.11
N ASP A 91 9.15 3.29 -13.84
CA ASP A 91 9.99 3.26 -12.62
C ASP A 91 9.29 3.24 -11.25
N LEU A 92 7.99 2.91 -11.22
CA LEU A 92 7.27 2.69 -9.98
C LEU A 92 7.76 1.41 -9.32
N MET A 93 8.13 1.49 -8.04
CA MET A 93 8.38 0.35 -7.17
C MET A 93 7.18 0.12 -6.27
N LEU A 94 6.71 -1.13 -6.19
CA LEU A 94 5.76 -1.58 -5.18
C LEU A 94 6.50 -2.41 -4.14
N HIS A 95 6.52 -1.97 -2.89
CA HIS A 95 7.10 -2.70 -1.77
C HIS A 95 6.01 -3.39 -0.97
N THR A 96 6.16 -4.69 -0.70
CA THR A 96 5.21 -5.50 0.06
C THR A 96 5.92 -6.40 1.07
N ASP A 97 5.16 -6.99 1.97
CA ASP A 97 5.63 -8.13 2.73
C ASP A 97 5.79 -9.38 1.83
N ARG A 98 6.17 -10.53 2.44
CA ARG A 98 6.34 -11.81 1.75
C ARG A 98 5.06 -12.63 1.70
N GLY A 99 3.90 -12.02 1.88
CA GLY A 99 2.61 -12.69 1.83
C GLY A 99 2.40 -13.46 0.52
N VAL A 100 1.78 -14.63 0.60
CA VAL A 100 1.52 -15.48 -0.58
C VAL A 100 0.65 -14.77 -1.62
N GLU A 101 -0.20 -13.84 -1.18
CA GLU A 101 -1.07 -13.01 -2.01
C GLU A 101 -0.32 -12.07 -2.95
N TYR A 102 0.94 -11.72 -2.63
CA TYR A 102 1.81 -10.86 -3.45
C TYR A 102 2.77 -11.65 -4.33
N ARG A 103 3.04 -12.91 -3.99
CA ARG A 103 4.03 -13.74 -4.68
C ARG A 103 3.45 -14.61 -5.80
N GLY A 104 2.13 -14.76 -5.85
CA GLY A 104 1.45 -15.60 -6.84
C GLY A 104 1.66 -15.12 -8.27
N GLN A 105 1.71 -16.07 -9.22
CA GLN A 105 1.98 -15.77 -10.64
C GLN A 105 1.02 -14.75 -11.25
N VAL A 106 -0.26 -14.78 -10.85
CA VAL A 106 -1.26 -13.84 -11.37
C VAL A 106 -0.94 -12.41 -10.94
N TYR A 107 -0.53 -12.20 -9.68
CA TYR A 107 -0.11 -10.90 -9.18
C TYR A 107 1.14 -10.40 -9.90
N GLN A 108 2.15 -11.28 -10.07
CA GLN A 108 3.38 -10.97 -10.79
C GLN A 108 3.12 -10.58 -12.26
N LYS A 109 2.15 -11.22 -12.93
CA LYS A 109 1.73 -10.85 -14.30
C LYS A 109 1.14 -9.43 -14.34
N VAL A 110 0.39 -9.01 -13.33
CA VAL A 110 -0.15 -7.63 -13.25
C VAL A 110 0.98 -6.63 -13.08
N LEU A 111 1.91 -6.87 -12.15
CA LEU A 111 3.09 -6.01 -11.96
C LEU A 111 3.88 -5.85 -13.27
N LYS A 112 4.16 -6.97 -13.94
CA LYS A 112 4.89 -6.98 -15.22
C LYS A 112 4.15 -6.20 -16.31
N ARG A 113 2.82 -6.38 -16.44
CA ARG A 113 1.99 -5.66 -17.43
C ARG A 113 2.12 -4.15 -17.26
N HIS A 114 2.16 -3.67 -16.03
CA HIS A 114 2.25 -2.23 -15.73
C HIS A 114 3.68 -1.74 -15.55
N GLY A 115 4.68 -2.60 -15.75
CA GLY A 115 6.09 -2.25 -15.60
C GLY A 115 6.50 -1.87 -14.18
N ILE A 116 5.75 -2.36 -13.17
CA ILE A 116 6.00 -2.08 -11.77
C ILE A 116 7.09 -3.00 -11.23
N ILE A 117 8.07 -2.40 -10.58
CA ILE A 117 9.17 -3.12 -9.92
C ILE A 117 8.67 -3.59 -8.55
N HIS A 118 8.76 -4.88 -8.28
CA HIS A 118 8.32 -5.43 -6.99
C HIS A 118 9.50 -5.55 -6.02
N SER A 119 9.41 -4.98 -4.86
CA SER A 119 10.35 -5.11 -3.75
C SER A 119 9.69 -5.87 -2.59
N LEU A 120 10.41 -6.79 -1.95
CA LEU A 120 9.88 -7.56 -0.83
C LEU A 120 10.63 -7.23 0.46
N SER A 121 9.92 -7.05 1.56
CA SER A 121 10.52 -6.91 2.89
C SER A 121 11.48 -8.06 3.20
N ARG A 122 12.50 -7.81 3.99
CA ARG A 122 13.39 -8.87 4.49
C ARG A 122 12.61 -9.82 5.41
N ALA A 123 12.99 -11.08 5.40
CA ALA A 123 12.36 -12.06 6.28
C ALA A 123 12.53 -11.65 7.75
N GLY A 124 11.44 -11.60 8.50
CA GLY A 124 11.44 -11.24 9.91
C GLY A 124 11.71 -9.75 10.23
N LYS A 125 11.76 -8.88 9.21
CA LYS A 125 11.91 -7.42 9.38
C LYS A 125 10.62 -6.68 9.08
N CYS A 126 9.73 -6.59 10.06
CA CYS A 126 8.48 -5.82 9.96
C CYS A 126 8.74 -4.32 9.74
N THR A 127 9.84 -3.79 10.26
CA THR A 127 10.24 -2.37 10.08
C THR A 127 10.38 -1.94 8.61
N ASP A 128 10.58 -2.88 7.69
CA ASP A 128 10.66 -2.57 6.25
C ASP A 128 9.32 -2.02 5.71
N ASN A 129 8.19 -2.25 6.40
CA ASN A 129 6.87 -1.71 6.06
C ASN A 129 6.23 -0.86 7.19
N ALA A 130 7.06 -0.21 8.00
CA ALA A 130 6.65 0.56 9.19
C ALA A 130 5.56 1.62 8.88
N HIS A 131 5.54 2.16 7.66
CA HIS A 131 4.55 3.17 7.26
C HIS A 131 3.14 2.59 7.15
N MET A 132 3.01 1.37 6.64
CA MET A 132 1.72 0.66 6.61
C MET A 132 1.29 0.24 8.01
N GLU A 133 2.23 -0.23 8.83
CA GLU A 133 1.94 -0.56 10.23
C GLU A 133 1.42 0.67 11.00
N SER A 134 2.06 1.83 10.83
CA SER A 134 1.63 3.10 11.42
C SER A 134 0.23 3.51 10.96
N PHE A 135 -0.06 3.40 9.66
CA PHE A 135 -1.39 3.65 9.11
C PHE A 135 -2.45 2.73 9.73
N PHE A 136 -2.19 1.43 9.76
CA PHE A 136 -3.14 0.48 10.32
C PHE A 136 -3.34 0.67 11.83
N HIS A 137 -2.29 1.03 12.56
CA HIS A 137 -2.40 1.36 13.98
C HIS A 137 -3.32 2.56 14.19
N SER A 138 -3.09 3.67 13.47
CA SER A 138 -3.91 4.88 13.54
C SER A 138 -5.36 4.60 13.18
N MET A 139 -5.60 3.97 12.03
CA MET A 139 -6.93 3.60 11.56
C MET A 139 -7.68 2.72 12.59
N LYS A 140 -7.01 1.70 13.12
CA LYS A 140 -7.62 0.82 14.13
C LYS A 140 -7.93 1.55 15.42
N THR A 141 -7.06 2.44 15.86
CA THR A 141 -7.26 3.22 17.09
C THR A 141 -8.35 4.28 16.92
N GLU A 142 -8.37 4.98 15.78
CA GLU A 142 -9.23 6.13 15.57
C GLU A 142 -10.67 5.75 15.16
N VAL A 143 -10.87 4.62 14.44
CA VAL A 143 -12.22 4.30 13.90
C VAL A 143 -12.66 2.84 14.06
N ILE A 144 -11.82 1.95 14.54
CA ILE A 144 -12.20 0.54 14.70
C ILE A 144 -12.35 0.15 16.18
N ARG A 145 -11.40 0.58 17.02
CA ARG A 145 -11.42 0.24 18.45
C ARG A 145 -12.66 0.84 19.12
N GLY A 146 -13.37 0.01 19.87
CA GLY A 146 -14.61 0.40 20.55
C GLY A 146 -15.86 0.40 19.67
N ASN A 147 -15.73 0.19 18.36
CA ASN A 147 -16.87 0.11 17.45
C ASN A 147 -17.20 -1.34 17.07
N VAL A 148 -18.48 -1.65 16.99
CA VAL A 148 -19.01 -2.93 16.52
C VAL A 148 -19.70 -2.71 15.19
N PHE A 149 -19.24 -3.40 14.15
CA PHE A 149 -19.80 -3.29 12.81
C PHE A 149 -20.81 -4.42 12.56
N ASN A 150 -22.02 -4.05 12.17
CA ASN A 150 -23.13 -4.99 11.93
C ASN A 150 -23.24 -5.44 10.48
N SER A 151 -22.52 -4.80 9.56
CA SER A 151 -22.53 -5.15 8.14
C SER A 151 -21.24 -4.74 7.43
N ASP A 152 -20.94 -5.41 6.31
CA ASP A 152 -19.85 -5.01 5.41
C ASP A 152 -20.07 -3.60 4.83
N LYS A 153 -21.33 -3.19 4.63
CA LYS A 153 -21.70 -1.84 4.16
C LYS A 153 -21.30 -0.78 5.17
N GLU A 154 -21.60 -1.01 6.43
CA GLU A 154 -21.24 -0.10 7.53
C GLU A 154 -19.73 0.05 7.66
N LEU A 155 -18.99 -1.07 7.73
CA LEU A 155 -17.54 -1.03 7.79
C LEU A 155 -16.93 -0.33 6.56
N ARG A 156 -17.44 -0.60 5.34
CA ARG A 156 -16.97 0.09 4.12
C ARG A 156 -17.26 1.58 4.16
N GLY A 157 -18.41 2.00 4.65
CA GLY A 157 -18.78 3.41 4.81
C GLY A 157 -17.83 4.14 5.75
N THR A 158 -17.55 3.54 6.91
CA THR A 158 -16.61 4.08 7.91
C THR A 158 -15.19 4.18 7.35
N LEU A 159 -14.67 3.11 6.74
CA LEU A 159 -13.35 3.12 6.11
C LEU A 159 -13.26 4.13 4.98
N GLY A 160 -14.29 4.22 4.15
CA GLY A 160 -14.34 5.19 3.05
C GLY A 160 -14.34 6.63 3.55
N SER A 161 -15.11 6.96 4.58
CA SER A 161 -15.12 8.28 5.20
C SER A 161 -13.78 8.58 5.86
N TYR A 162 -13.23 7.63 6.63
CA TYR A 162 -11.93 7.80 7.27
C TYR A 162 -10.82 8.03 6.26
N ILE A 163 -10.68 7.17 5.27
CA ILE A 163 -9.56 7.24 4.31
C ILE A 163 -9.70 8.43 3.36
N ASN A 164 -10.89 8.61 2.76
CA ASN A 164 -11.03 9.57 1.66
C ASN A 164 -11.34 10.98 2.11
N LYS A 165 -11.98 11.17 3.28
CA LYS A 165 -12.39 12.50 3.76
C LYS A 165 -11.49 13.00 4.89
N TYR A 166 -11.01 12.13 5.77
CA TYR A 166 -10.20 12.54 6.92
C TYR A 166 -8.72 12.27 6.70
N TYR A 167 -8.29 10.98 6.58
CA TYR A 167 -6.87 10.63 6.52
C TYR A 167 -6.12 11.32 5.37
N ASN A 168 -6.66 11.26 4.15
CA ASN A 168 -6.02 11.85 2.98
C ASN A 168 -6.16 13.38 2.89
N VAL A 169 -7.20 13.97 3.48
CA VAL A 169 -7.58 15.39 3.25
C VAL A 169 -7.29 16.28 4.44
N SER A 170 -7.46 15.77 5.67
CA SER A 170 -7.44 16.62 6.87
C SER A 170 -6.46 16.18 7.93
N ARG A 171 -6.08 14.87 7.95
CA ARG A 171 -5.18 14.35 8.98
C ARG A 171 -3.76 14.83 8.74
N MET A 172 -3.22 15.59 9.68
CA MET A 172 -1.82 16.04 9.65
C MET A 172 -0.84 14.91 10.00
N HIS A 173 0.29 14.88 9.30
CA HIS A 173 1.35 13.89 9.51
C HIS A 173 2.71 14.56 9.73
N SER A 174 3.33 14.30 10.86
CA SER A 174 4.65 14.88 11.20
C SER A 174 5.74 14.52 10.17
N GLY A 175 5.69 13.31 9.60
CA GLY A 175 6.65 12.87 8.59
C GLY A 175 6.53 13.53 7.21
N ILE A 176 5.53 14.39 7.00
CA ILE A 176 5.33 15.21 5.80
C ILE A 176 4.99 16.66 6.19
N SER A 177 5.79 17.23 7.07
CA SER A 177 5.72 18.64 7.49
C SER A 177 4.36 19.06 8.05
N TYR A 178 3.68 18.18 8.76
CA TYR A 178 2.33 18.40 9.33
C TYR A 178 1.25 18.74 8.29
N CYS A 179 1.50 18.45 7.01
CA CYS A 179 0.47 18.52 5.98
C CYS A 179 -0.41 17.28 5.99
N SER A 180 -1.60 17.40 5.40
CA SER A 180 -2.34 16.21 4.96
C SER A 180 -1.69 15.61 3.69
N PRO A 181 -1.91 14.32 3.40
CA PRO A 181 -1.36 13.69 2.20
C PRO A 181 -1.67 14.42 0.89
N ILE A 182 -2.88 14.96 0.74
CA ILE A 182 -3.27 15.70 -0.47
C ILE A 182 -2.58 17.07 -0.53
N GLU A 183 -2.52 17.80 0.57
CA GLU A 183 -1.82 19.09 0.64
C GLU A 183 -0.34 18.92 0.31
N TYR A 184 0.31 17.88 0.88
CA TYR A 184 1.72 17.61 0.62
C TYR A 184 1.99 17.30 -0.86
N GLU A 185 1.10 16.55 -1.54
CA GLU A 185 1.22 16.32 -2.99
C GLU A 185 1.02 17.60 -3.81
N ALA A 186 0.19 18.54 -3.33
CA ALA A 186 -0.06 19.81 -4.02
C ALA A 186 1.12 20.78 -3.91
N LEU A 187 1.88 20.73 -2.79
CA LEU A 187 3.08 21.57 -2.61
C LEU A 187 4.26 21.14 -3.52
N ALA A 188 4.24 19.90 -4.03
CA ALA A 188 5.31 19.33 -4.84
C ALA A 188 4.96 19.28 -6.35
N ALA A 189 3.84 19.86 -6.75
CA ALA A 189 3.39 19.96 -8.14
C ALA A 189 3.75 21.30 -8.72
#